data_759d5dd4dd735925a72de606d0d1690a
#
_entry.id   759d5dd4dd735925a72de606d0d1690a
#
_cell.length_a   1.000
_cell.length_b   1.000
_cell.length_c   1.000
_cell.angle_alpha   90.00
_cell.angle_beta   90.00
_cell.angle_gamma   90.00
#
_symmetry.space_group_name_H-M   'P 1'
#
loop_
_entity.id
_entity.type
_entity.pdbx_description
1 polymer ?
#
loop_
_entity_poly.entity_id
_entity_poly.type
_entity_poly.pdbx_seq_one_letter_code
_entity_poly.pdbx_strand_id
1 'polypeptide(L)'
;NIALVVVPVGILMGRLFSVLFDSDLSIKDYFNFRTGGMSIMGCIVGGAIALTVYTIIKKEKDIFKYFDILCSVLLLAQAIGRWGNFFNAEVYGQVVSSSSFFARFPFAVEINGTFYQALFFYESVFDLIGFTFTMQIFLGVKKDGYTTGFYLLYYGLVRSILENYRQNEFILRIGNLPVSLLFSILMMVAGIAILAFSIHRYKVKKEKGLLE
;
A
#
# COMPACT_ATOMS: atom_id res chain seq x y z
N ASN A 1 21.27 -3.25 6.63
CA ASN A 1 21.78 -2.42 5.50
C ASN A 1 20.80 -2.28 4.33
N ILE A 2 19.79 -3.17 4.15
CA ILE A 2 18.78 -3.06 3.07
C ILE A 2 17.97 -1.80 3.21
N ALA A 3 17.47 -1.48 4.40
CA ALA A 3 16.66 -0.28 4.65
C ALA A 3 17.39 1.02 4.24
N LEU A 4 18.71 1.07 4.40
CA LEU A 4 19.55 2.22 4.00
C LEU A 4 19.58 2.45 2.48
N VAL A 5 19.17 1.47 1.68
CA VAL A 5 19.09 1.58 0.22
C VAL A 5 17.62 1.75 -0.21
N VAL A 6 16.75 0.88 0.31
CA VAL A 6 15.34 0.83 -0.12
C VAL A 6 14.57 2.08 0.27
N VAL A 7 14.79 2.61 1.49
CA VAL A 7 14.04 3.78 1.97
C VAL A 7 14.41 5.05 1.20
N PRO A 8 15.70 5.43 1.04
CA PRO A 8 16.04 6.63 0.26
C PRO A 8 15.61 6.54 -1.20
N VAL A 9 15.80 5.38 -1.85
CA VAL A 9 15.37 5.20 -3.25
C VAL A 9 13.85 5.27 -3.37
N GLY A 10 13.11 4.68 -2.42
CA GLY A 10 11.67 4.79 -2.36
C GLY A 10 11.20 6.24 -2.25
N ILE A 11 11.80 7.03 -1.35
CA ILE A 11 11.47 8.45 -1.18
C ILE A 11 11.75 9.24 -2.47
N LEU A 12 12.92 9.06 -3.08
CA LEU A 12 13.29 9.74 -4.31
C LEU A 12 12.35 9.38 -5.48
N MET A 13 11.99 8.11 -5.61
CA MET A 13 11.03 7.68 -6.64
C MET A 13 9.62 8.17 -6.34
N GLY A 14 9.21 8.22 -5.07
CA GLY A 14 7.94 8.81 -4.66
C GLY A 14 7.84 10.28 -5.06
N ARG A 15 8.92 11.02 -4.89
CA ARG A 15 9.00 12.42 -5.32
C ARG A 15 9.02 12.55 -6.85
N LEU A 16 9.77 11.70 -7.53
CA LEU A 16 9.82 11.68 -9.00
C LEU A 16 8.42 11.46 -9.60
N PHE A 17 7.67 10.50 -9.07
CA PHE A 17 6.31 10.24 -9.54
C PHE A 17 5.38 11.43 -9.30
N SER A 18 5.46 12.10 -8.15
CA SER A 18 4.67 13.31 -7.93
C SER A 18 5.01 14.41 -8.93
N VAL A 19 6.28 14.71 -9.14
CA VAL A 19 6.72 15.75 -10.09
C VAL A 19 6.32 15.42 -11.54
N LEU A 20 6.24 14.14 -11.91
CA LEU A 20 5.88 13.72 -13.27
C LEU A 20 4.37 13.68 -13.52
N PHE A 21 3.56 13.42 -12.49
CA PHE A 21 2.13 13.17 -12.65
C PHE A 21 1.23 14.19 -11.97
N ASP A 22 1.79 15.07 -11.13
CA ASP A 22 1.06 16.14 -10.48
C ASP A 22 1.25 17.45 -11.28
N SER A 23 0.14 18.04 -11.72
CA SER A 23 0.16 19.27 -12.54
C SER A 23 0.68 20.50 -11.79
N ASP A 24 0.62 20.47 -10.46
CA ASP A 24 1.00 21.62 -9.61
C ASP A 24 2.49 21.63 -9.27
N LEU A 25 3.24 20.58 -9.65
CA LEU A 25 4.66 20.43 -9.38
C LEU A 25 5.50 20.51 -10.65
N SER A 26 6.65 21.16 -10.54
CA SER A 26 7.65 21.27 -11.61
C SER A 26 8.88 20.40 -11.30
N ILE A 27 9.64 20.04 -12.34
CA ILE A 27 10.94 19.35 -12.20
C ILE A 27 11.89 20.12 -11.28
N LYS A 28 11.77 21.46 -11.23
CA LYS A 28 12.56 22.31 -10.31
C LYS A 28 12.26 22.03 -8.84
N ASP A 29 11.05 21.53 -8.54
CA ASP A 29 10.61 21.23 -7.19
C ASP A 29 11.02 19.84 -6.70
N TYR A 30 11.74 19.06 -7.51
CA TYR A 30 12.11 17.68 -7.19
C TYR A 30 12.82 17.54 -5.83
N PHE A 31 13.74 18.45 -5.51
CA PHE A 31 14.44 18.47 -4.23
C PHE A 31 13.78 19.35 -3.16
N ASN A 32 12.69 20.04 -3.49
CA ASN A 32 11.97 20.90 -2.56
C ASN A 32 10.85 20.13 -1.87
N PHE A 33 11.18 19.39 -0.81
CA PHE A 33 10.20 18.61 -0.05
C PHE A 33 9.19 19.47 0.73
N ARG A 34 9.40 20.78 0.84
CA ARG A 34 8.47 21.71 1.52
C ARG A 34 7.21 22.00 0.70
N THR A 35 7.26 21.85 -0.61
CA THR A 35 6.09 22.05 -1.49
C THR A 35 5.06 20.92 -1.39
N GLY A 36 5.33 19.92 -0.56
CA GLY A 36 4.48 18.73 -0.48
C GLY A 36 4.61 17.84 -1.73
N GLY A 37 3.68 16.91 -1.90
CA GLY A 37 3.63 15.99 -3.04
C GLY A 37 4.64 14.85 -2.93
N MET A 38 4.14 13.71 -2.48
CA MET A 38 4.89 12.44 -2.49
C MET A 38 3.94 11.31 -2.88
N SER A 39 4.23 10.68 -4.01
CA SER A 39 3.42 9.57 -4.50
C SER A 39 3.77 8.28 -3.76
N ILE A 40 2.80 7.71 -3.05
CA ILE A 40 2.95 6.39 -2.43
C ILE A 40 3.25 5.32 -3.48
N MET A 41 2.64 5.42 -4.67
CA MET A 41 2.93 4.49 -5.77
C MET A 41 4.38 4.55 -6.21
N GLY A 42 4.93 5.75 -6.36
CA GLY A 42 6.35 5.94 -6.64
C GLY A 42 7.24 5.35 -5.56
N CYS A 43 6.89 5.53 -4.28
CA CYS A 43 7.63 4.95 -3.16
C CYS A 43 7.63 3.41 -3.21
N ILE A 44 6.49 2.79 -3.48
CA ILE A 44 6.36 1.32 -3.55
C ILE A 44 7.15 0.76 -4.74
N VAL A 45 6.97 1.34 -5.92
CA VAL A 45 7.69 0.92 -7.13
C VAL A 45 9.20 1.11 -6.96
N GLY A 46 9.63 2.28 -6.49
CA GLY A 46 11.04 2.57 -6.23
C GLY A 46 11.65 1.65 -5.18
N GLY A 47 10.94 1.40 -4.08
CA GLY A 47 11.35 0.47 -3.04
C GLY A 47 11.47 -0.96 -3.54
N ALA A 48 10.50 -1.43 -4.35
CA ALA A 48 10.53 -2.76 -4.94
C ALA A 48 11.70 -2.93 -5.94
N ILE A 49 11.94 -1.93 -6.79
CA ILE A 49 13.09 -1.93 -7.72
C ILE A 49 14.40 -1.94 -6.93
N ALA A 50 14.55 -1.06 -5.94
CA ALA A 50 15.76 -0.99 -5.12
C ALA A 50 16.06 -2.30 -4.39
N LEU A 51 15.03 -2.94 -3.83
CA LEU A 51 15.15 -4.24 -3.17
C LEU A 51 15.58 -5.31 -4.18
N THR A 52 14.94 -5.35 -5.35
CA THR A 52 15.27 -6.33 -6.41
C THR A 52 16.72 -6.17 -6.85
N VAL A 53 17.15 -4.94 -7.16
CA VAL A 53 18.53 -4.66 -7.58
C VAL A 53 19.52 -5.02 -6.45
N TYR A 54 19.21 -4.65 -5.21
CA TYR A 54 20.05 -5.00 -4.06
C TYR A 54 20.25 -6.51 -3.94
N THR A 55 19.18 -7.30 -4.01
CA THR A 55 19.25 -8.76 -3.88
C THR A 55 20.03 -9.41 -5.04
N ILE A 56 19.87 -8.89 -6.27
CA ILE A 56 20.65 -9.35 -7.42
C ILE A 56 22.14 -9.07 -7.22
N ILE A 57 22.52 -7.85 -6.83
CA ILE A 57 23.93 -7.47 -6.59
C ILE A 57 24.54 -8.32 -5.46
N LYS A 58 23.80 -8.59 -4.40
CA LYS A 58 24.25 -9.40 -3.27
C LYS A 58 24.19 -10.91 -3.55
N LYS A 59 23.70 -11.32 -4.73
CA LYS A 59 23.52 -12.72 -5.13
C LYS A 59 22.68 -13.53 -4.13
N GLU A 60 21.68 -12.85 -3.53
CA GLU A 60 20.77 -13.49 -2.60
C GLU A 60 19.85 -14.47 -3.32
N LYS A 61 19.72 -15.69 -2.79
CA LYS A 61 18.98 -16.78 -3.45
C LYS A 61 17.47 -16.60 -3.37
N ASP A 62 16.96 -15.90 -2.34
CA ASP A 62 15.54 -15.81 -2.02
C ASP A 62 15.08 -14.36 -1.81
N ILE A 63 14.76 -13.69 -2.93
CA ILE A 63 14.22 -12.32 -2.92
C ILE A 63 12.90 -12.23 -2.15
N PHE A 64 12.05 -13.26 -2.20
CA PHE A 64 10.75 -13.27 -1.53
C PHE A 64 10.85 -13.16 -0.03
N LYS A 65 11.92 -13.66 0.59
CA LYS A 65 12.16 -13.50 2.03
C LYS A 65 12.25 -12.02 2.44
N TYR A 66 12.89 -11.21 1.61
CA TYR A 66 13.02 -9.77 1.87
C TYR A 66 11.72 -9.02 1.63
N PHE A 67 10.96 -9.40 0.59
CA PHE A 67 9.62 -8.85 0.38
C PHE A 67 8.68 -9.22 1.54
N ASP A 68 8.75 -10.44 2.07
CA ASP A 68 7.93 -10.85 3.21
C ASP A 68 8.23 -10.02 4.47
N ILE A 69 9.50 -9.69 4.73
CA ILE A 69 9.88 -8.80 5.83
C ILE A 69 9.27 -7.41 5.64
N LEU A 70 9.33 -6.84 4.43
CA LEU A 70 8.71 -5.54 4.15
C LEU A 70 7.19 -5.60 4.27
N CYS A 71 6.55 -6.56 3.64
CA CYS A 71 5.11 -6.70 3.62
C CYS A 71 4.52 -7.00 5.00
N SER A 72 5.31 -7.61 5.91
CA SER A 72 4.85 -7.88 7.27
C SER A 72 4.54 -6.61 8.07
N VAL A 73 5.17 -5.48 7.75
CA VAL A 73 4.99 -4.19 8.47
C VAL A 73 4.34 -3.09 7.62
N LEU A 74 4.15 -3.31 6.31
CA LEU A 74 3.62 -2.27 5.42
C LEU A 74 2.21 -1.82 5.81
N LEU A 75 1.32 -2.76 6.18
CA LEU A 75 -0.05 -2.40 6.59
C LEU A 75 -0.06 -1.55 7.86
N LEU A 76 0.86 -1.78 8.81
CA LEU A 76 1.00 -0.91 9.98
C LEU A 76 1.43 0.50 9.57
N ALA A 77 2.42 0.60 8.69
CA ALA A 77 2.88 1.89 8.18
C ALA A 77 1.77 2.63 7.41
N GLN A 78 0.99 1.91 6.62
CA GLN A 78 -0.18 2.46 5.90
C GLN A 78 -1.25 2.92 6.88
N ALA A 79 -1.61 2.12 7.88
CA ALA A 79 -2.58 2.50 8.92
C ALA A 79 -2.22 3.81 9.61
N ILE A 80 -0.94 3.99 9.97
CA ILE A 80 -0.44 5.23 10.57
C ILE A 80 -0.49 6.37 9.55
N GLY A 81 -0.04 6.10 8.31
CA GLY A 81 0.01 7.10 7.24
C GLY A 81 -1.37 7.68 6.86
N ARG A 82 -2.45 6.90 7.02
CA ARG A 82 -3.83 7.36 6.77
C ARG A 82 -4.25 8.53 7.64
N TRP A 83 -3.70 8.65 8.84
CA TRP A 83 -3.96 9.81 9.70
C TRP A 83 -3.40 11.11 9.13
N GLY A 84 -2.42 11.04 8.23
CA GLY A 84 -1.96 12.21 7.46
C GLY A 84 -3.08 12.84 6.63
N ASN A 85 -3.96 12.04 6.03
CA ASN A 85 -5.12 12.55 5.29
C ASN A 85 -6.10 13.31 6.19
N PHE A 86 -6.25 12.90 7.45
CA PHE A 86 -7.04 13.64 8.43
C PHE A 86 -6.45 15.03 8.72
N PHE A 87 -5.14 15.11 8.99
CA PHE A 87 -4.47 16.38 9.27
C PHE A 87 -4.44 17.31 8.05
N ASN A 88 -4.40 16.77 6.84
CA ASN A 88 -4.44 17.53 5.60
C ASN A 88 -5.87 17.87 5.15
N ALA A 89 -6.91 17.38 5.84
CA ALA A 89 -8.31 17.51 5.45
C ALA A 89 -8.57 17.07 4.00
N GLU A 90 -7.97 15.95 3.59
CA GLU A 90 -8.03 15.41 2.23
C GLU A 90 -8.51 13.95 2.19
N VAL A 91 -8.96 13.51 1.00
CA VAL A 91 -9.31 12.10 0.73
C VAL A 91 -10.41 11.57 1.66
N TYR A 92 -11.45 12.34 1.83
CA TYR A 92 -12.66 11.92 2.56
C TYR A 92 -13.67 11.23 1.62
N GLY A 93 -14.66 10.58 2.22
CA GLY A 93 -15.68 9.80 1.50
C GLY A 93 -16.93 10.62 1.19
N GLN A 94 -18.02 9.89 0.98
CA GLN A 94 -19.32 10.49 0.63
C GLN A 94 -19.90 11.31 1.78
N VAL A 95 -20.84 12.21 1.45
CA VAL A 95 -21.56 13.02 2.42
C VAL A 95 -22.41 12.14 3.34
N VAL A 96 -22.37 12.45 4.63
CA VAL A 96 -23.16 11.78 5.67
C VAL A 96 -24.22 12.76 6.17
N SER A 97 -25.49 12.31 6.26
CA SER A 97 -26.55 13.14 6.83
C SER A 97 -26.20 13.55 8.28
N SER A 98 -26.34 14.82 8.62
CA SER A 98 -26.08 15.35 9.95
C SER A 98 -26.94 14.72 11.05
N SER A 99 -28.08 14.15 10.70
CA SER A 99 -28.96 13.38 11.60
C SER A 99 -28.51 11.96 11.83
N SER A 100 -27.53 11.46 11.10
CA SER A 100 -27.01 10.09 11.22
C SER A 100 -26.22 9.89 12.50
N PHE A 101 -26.37 8.73 13.13
CA PHE A 101 -25.51 8.30 14.26
C PHE A 101 -24.02 8.33 13.89
N PHE A 102 -23.68 8.14 12.61
CA PHE A 102 -22.30 8.15 12.09
C PHE A 102 -21.77 9.55 11.78
N ALA A 103 -22.60 10.62 11.88
CA ALA A 103 -22.15 12.01 11.67
C ALA A 103 -21.34 12.54 12.87
N ARG A 104 -20.33 11.79 13.29
CA ARG A 104 -19.43 12.12 14.41
C ARG A 104 -18.08 11.44 14.26
N PHE A 105 -17.06 12.08 14.83
CA PHE A 105 -15.72 11.48 14.93
C PHE A 105 -15.77 10.16 15.73
N PRO A 106 -15.06 9.10 15.33
CA PRO A 106 -14.12 9.02 14.21
C PRO A 106 -14.73 8.55 12.87
N PHE A 107 -16.05 8.36 12.78
CA PHE A 107 -16.72 7.82 11.58
C PHE A 107 -16.92 8.85 10.48
N ALA A 108 -17.04 10.12 10.85
CA ALA A 108 -17.14 11.24 9.93
C ALA A 108 -16.25 12.38 10.36
N VAL A 109 -15.91 13.25 9.40
CA VAL A 109 -15.22 14.54 9.59
C VAL A 109 -16.12 15.64 9.09
N GLU A 110 -16.13 16.76 9.82
CA GLU A 110 -16.83 17.96 9.43
C GLU A 110 -15.90 18.89 8.66
N ILE A 111 -16.29 19.24 7.44
CA ILE A 111 -15.55 20.16 6.57
C ILE A 111 -16.55 21.20 6.08
N ASN A 112 -16.33 22.46 6.43
CA ASN A 112 -17.19 23.58 6.04
C ASN A 112 -18.69 23.36 6.38
N GLY A 113 -19.00 22.78 7.54
CA GLY A 113 -20.36 22.52 7.99
C GLY A 113 -21.03 21.29 7.38
N THR A 114 -20.31 20.51 6.57
CA THR A 114 -20.81 19.26 5.95
C THR A 114 -20.04 18.07 6.51
N PHE A 115 -20.76 17.00 6.87
CA PHE A 115 -20.16 15.76 7.36
C PHE A 115 -19.84 14.83 6.19
N TYR A 116 -18.60 14.31 6.18
CA TYR A 116 -18.10 13.35 5.21
C TYR A 116 -17.60 12.10 5.89
N GLN A 117 -17.75 10.94 5.23
CA GLN A 117 -17.19 9.69 5.75
C GLN A 117 -15.67 9.81 5.95
N ALA A 118 -15.20 9.44 7.12
CA ALA A 118 -13.78 9.48 7.48
C ALA A 118 -13.03 8.27 6.88
N LEU A 119 -12.79 8.26 5.56
CA LEU A 119 -12.16 7.13 4.89
C LEU A 119 -10.79 6.78 5.48
N PHE A 120 -10.02 7.79 5.94
CA PHE A 120 -8.75 7.57 6.62
C PHE A 120 -8.89 6.64 7.82
N PHE A 121 -9.98 6.79 8.60
CA PHE A 121 -10.25 5.96 9.77
C PHE A 121 -10.61 4.54 9.36
N TYR A 122 -11.51 4.37 8.39
CA TYR A 122 -11.89 3.04 7.90
C TYR A 122 -10.69 2.31 7.28
N GLU A 123 -9.92 2.97 6.41
CA GLU A 123 -8.70 2.41 5.83
C GLU A 123 -7.70 2.03 6.94
N SER A 124 -7.47 2.90 7.93
CA SER A 124 -6.56 2.63 9.05
C SER A 124 -6.98 1.40 9.86
N VAL A 125 -8.28 1.25 10.15
CA VAL A 125 -8.81 0.08 10.88
C VAL A 125 -8.61 -1.21 10.06
N PHE A 126 -8.96 -1.21 8.77
CA PHE A 126 -8.74 -2.38 7.91
C PHE A 126 -7.25 -2.70 7.77
N ASP A 127 -6.39 -1.70 7.63
CA ASP A 127 -4.95 -1.91 7.55
C ASP A 127 -4.39 -2.50 8.87
N LEU A 128 -4.88 -2.08 10.04
CA LEU A 128 -4.50 -2.69 11.33
C LEU A 128 -4.97 -4.14 11.45
N ILE A 129 -6.20 -4.44 11.03
CA ILE A 129 -6.72 -5.82 10.99
C ILE A 129 -5.84 -6.66 10.07
N GLY A 130 -5.58 -6.17 8.85
CA GLY A 130 -4.68 -6.84 7.90
C GLY A 130 -3.28 -7.03 8.44
N PHE A 131 -2.73 -6.05 9.15
CA PHE A 131 -1.42 -6.15 9.80
C PHE A 131 -1.37 -7.32 10.79
N THR A 132 -2.40 -7.51 11.62
CA THR A 132 -2.42 -8.63 12.57
C THR A 132 -2.35 -9.98 11.85
N PHE A 133 -3.11 -10.17 10.78
CA PHE A 133 -3.07 -11.39 9.97
C PHE A 133 -1.74 -11.56 9.24
N THR A 134 -1.23 -10.49 8.63
CA THR A 134 0.06 -10.51 7.91
C THR A 134 1.20 -10.88 8.83
N MET A 135 1.23 -10.32 10.06
CA MET A 135 2.24 -10.64 11.06
C MET A 135 2.15 -12.08 11.55
N GLN A 136 0.93 -12.59 11.80
CA GLN A 136 0.73 -14.00 12.17
C GLN A 136 1.23 -14.95 11.07
N ILE A 137 0.95 -14.63 9.80
CA ILE A 137 1.43 -15.39 8.65
C ILE A 137 2.97 -15.34 8.60
N PHE A 138 3.56 -14.16 8.74
CA PHE A 138 5.01 -13.97 8.72
C PHE A 138 5.74 -14.78 9.78
N LEU A 139 5.20 -14.81 11.00
CA LEU A 139 5.79 -15.54 12.12
C LEU A 139 5.51 -17.05 12.08
N GLY A 140 4.33 -17.45 11.57
CA GLY A 140 3.87 -18.85 11.63
C GLY A 140 4.11 -19.65 10.35
N VAL A 141 4.13 -19.02 9.18
CA VAL A 141 4.21 -19.71 7.89
C VAL A 141 5.62 -19.63 7.32
N LYS A 142 6.38 -20.71 7.39
CA LYS A 142 7.76 -20.80 6.87
C LYS A 142 7.77 -21.03 5.34
N LYS A 143 7.13 -20.14 4.57
CA LYS A 143 7.05 -20.23 3.10
C LYS A 143 7.36 -18.87 2.50
N ASP A 144 8.53 -18.73 1.88
CA ASP A 144 8.96 -17.48 1.26
C ASP A 144 7.98 -17.02 0.17
N GLY A 145 7.57 -15.76 0.21
CA GLY A 145 6.59 -15.15 -0.67
C GLY A 145 5.13 -15.26 -0.17
N TYR A 146 4.87 -16.01 0.89
CA TYR A 146 3.50 -16.20 1.36
C TYR A 146 2.92 -14.93 2.00
N THR A 147 3.72 -14.25 2.80
CA THR A 147 3.35 -12.97 3.43
C THR A 147 3.13 -11.88 2.38
N THR A 148 4.01 -11.81 1.40
CA THR A 148 3.91 -10.87 0.27
C THR A 148 2.64 -11.11 -0.55
N GLY A 149 2.36 -12.36 -0.90
CA GLY A 149 1.16 -12.70 -1.65
C GLY A 149 -0.12 -12.38 -0.89
N PHE A 150 -0.16 -12.66 0.42
CA PHE A 150 -1.29 -12.31 1.28
C PHE A 150 -1.48 -10.78 1.39
N TYR A 151 -0.39 -10.02 1.63
CA TYR A 151 -0.44 -8.57 1.67
C TYR A 151 -1.05 -7.97 0.40
N LEU A 152 -0.54 -8.38 -0.77
CA LEU A 152 -1.02 -7.87 -2.06
C LEU A 152 -2.50 -8.18 -2.29
N LEU A 153 -2.92 -9.40 -1.97
CA LEU A 153 -4.32 -9.82 -2.09
C LEU A 153 -5.22 -9.03 -1.14
N TYR A 154 -4.85 -8.96 0.14
CA TYR A 154 -5.63 -8.28 1.17
C TYR A 154 -5.76 -6.78 0.89
N TYR A 155 -4.64 -6.10 0.69
CA TYR A 155 -4.66 -4.65 0.45
C TYR A 155 -5.38 -4.30 -0.86
N GLY A 156 -5.15 -5.07 -1.93
CA GLY A 156 -5.89 -4.90 -3.19
C GLY A 156 -7.39 -5.05 -3.00
N LEU A 157 -7.84 -6.02 -2.19
CA LEU A 157 -9.26 -6.22 -1.87
C LEU A 157 -9.83 -5.03 -1.09
N VAL A 158 -9.21 -4.65 0.02
CA VAL A 158 -9.65 -3.52 0.85
C VAL A 158 -9.70 -2.25 0.03
N ARG A 159 -8.66 -1.99 -0.76
CA ARG A 159 -8.58 -0.79 -1.58
C ARG A 159 -9.67 -0.74 -2.66
N SER A 160 -9.96 -1.87 -3.32
CA SER A 160 -11.02 -1.93 -4.35
C SER A 160 -12.41 -1.69 -3.74
N ILE A 161 -12.67 -2.14 -2.51
CA ILE A 161 -13.93 -1.89 -1.81
C ILE A 161 -14.05 -0.41 -1.43
N LEU A 162 -13.03 0.16 -0.79
CA LEU A 162 -13.08 1.53 -0.28
C LEU A 162 -13.03 2.60 -1.36
N GLU A 163 -12.53 2.29 -2.56
CA GLU A 163 -12.54 3.22 -3.69
C GLU A 163 -13.96 3.65 -4.08
N ASN A 164 -14.96 2.77 -3.92
CA ASN A 164 -16.36 3.09 -4.23
C ASN A 164 -16.98 4.14 -3.28
N TYR A 165 -16.41 4.34 -2.11
CA TYR A 165 -16.86 5.33 -1.12
C TYR A 165 -16.12 6.65 -1.21
N ARG A 166 -15.09 6.73 -2.06
CA ARG A 166 -14.27 7.92 -2.24
C ARG A 166 -15.00 8.96 -3.08
N GLN A 167 -14.79 10.25 -2.79
CA GLN A 167 -15.33 11.32 -3.63
C GLN A 167 -14.61 11.37 -4.98
N ASN A 168 -15.37 11.72 -6.01
CA ASN A 168 -14.90 11.72 -7.40
C ASN A 168 -13.71 12.67 -7.63
N GLU A 169 -13.62 13.76 -6.88
CA GLU A 169 -12.53 14.74 -6.96
C GLU A 169 -11.17 14.17 -6.56
N PHE A 170 -11.16 13.13 -5.70
CA PHE A 170 -9.94 12.44 -5.27
C PHE A 170 -9.63 11.18 -6.07
N ILE A 171 -10.41 10.88 -7.12
CA ILE A 171 -10.22 9.68 -7.93
C ILE A 171 -9.51 10.05 -9.23
N LEU A 172 -8.23 9.69 -9.33
CA LEU A 172 -7.52 9.75 -10.61
C LEU A 172 -8.10 8.74 -11.59
N ARG A 173 -8.47 9.19 -12.77
CA ARG A 173 -9.08 8.36 -13.82
C ARG A 173 -8.27 8.41 -15.12
N ILE A 174 -8.19 7.26 -15.79
CA ILE A 174 -7.76 7.16 -17.19
C ILE A 174 -8.99 6.77 -18.00
N GLY A 175 -9.55 7.74 -18.73
CA GLY A 175 -10.90 7.59 -19.32
C GLY A 175 -11.95 7.40 -18.22
N ASN A 176 -12.71 6.29 -18.28
CA ASN A 176 -13.74 5.98 -17.29
C ASN A 176 -13.25 5.10 -16.13
N LEU A 177 -12.00 4.61 -16.16
CA LEU A 177 -11.47 3.67 -15.19
C LEU A 177 -10.69 4.39 -14.08
N PRO A 178 -11.04 4.18 -12.78
CA PRO A 178 -10.22 4.64 -11.68
C PRO A 178 -8.87 3.92 -11.67
N VAL A 179 -7.78 4.69 -11.67
CA VAL A 179 -6.40 4.14 -11.68
C VAL A 179 -6.15 3.27 -10.45
N SER A 180 -6.63 3.68 -9.29
CA SER A 180 -6.48 2.93 -8.04
C SER A 180 -7.19 1.57 -8.08
N LEU A 181 -8.36 1.48 -8.74
CA LEU A 181 -9.06 0.22 -8.93
C LEU A 181 -8.27 -0.74 -9.82
N LEU A 182 -7.72 -0.23 -10.93
CA LEU A 182 -6.86 -1.03 -11.82
C LEU A 182 -5.64 -1.59 -11.05
N PHE A 183 -4.96 -0.74 -10.29
CA PHE A 183 -3.83 -1.17 -9.46
C PHE A 183 -4.25 -2.19 -8.41
N SER A 184 -5.41 -2.02 -7.77
CA SER A 184 -5.93 -2.97 -6.79
C SER A 184 -6.18 -4.35 -7.40
N ILE A 185 -6.74 -4.40 -8.60
CA ILE A 185 -6.95 -5.66 -9.35
C ILE A 185 -5.60 -6.30 -9.70
N LEU A 186 -4.65 -5.53 -10.20
CA LEU A 186 -3.30 -6.02 -10.51
C LEU A 186 -2.60 -6.58 -9.25
N MET A 187 -2.72 -5.90 -8.11
CA MET A 187 -2.20 -6.38 -6.84
C MET A 187 -2.84 -7.71 -6.42
N MET A 188 -4.18 -7.85 -6.54
CA MET A 188 -4.87 -9.10 -6.22
C MET A 188 -4.40 -10.25 -7.11
N VAL A 189 -4.30 -10.02 -8.42
CA VAL A 189 -3.81 -11.03 -9.38
C VAL A 189 -2.37 -11.44 -9.06
N ALA A 190 -1.49 -10.45 -8.82
CA ALA A 190 -0.11 -10.71 -8.42
C ALA A 190 -0.03 -11.46 -7.08
N GLY A 191 -0.87 -11.09 -6.10
CA GLY A 191 -0.95 -11.77 -4.81
C GLY A 191 -1.33 -13.24 -4.95
N ILE A 192 -2.35 -13.55 -5.74
CA ILE A 192 -2.77 -14.93 -6.02
C ILE A 192 -1.64 -15.70 -6.72
N ALA A 193 -1.00 -15.12 -7.72
CA ALA A 193 0.10 -15.75 -8.45
C ALA A 193 1.30 -16.06 -7.52
N ILE A 194 1.68 -15.11 -6.66
CA ILE A 194 2.77 -15.30 -5.69
C ILE A 194 2.41 -16.36 -4.65
N LEU A 195 1.17 -16.38 -4.14
CA LEU A 195 0.71 -17.41 -3.21
C LEU A 195 0.78 -18.81 -3.86
N ALA A 196 0.26 -18.95 -5.06
CA ALA A 196 0.29 -20.23 -5.81
C ALA A 196 1.73 -20.68 -6.04
N PHE A 197 2.61 -19.76 -6.48
CA PHE A 197 4.04 -20.03 -6.67
C PHE A 197 4.74 -20.45 -5.36
N SER A 198 4.50 -19.75 -4.27
CA SER A 198 5.06 -20.04 -2.94
C SER A 198 4.64 -21.43 -2.45
N ILE A 199 3.36 -21.78 -2.59
CA ILE A 199 2.83 -23.10 -2.22
C ILE A 199 3.46 -24.21 -3.08
N HIS A 200 3.53 -24.00 -4.39
CA HIS A 200 4.14 -24.97 -5.30
C HIS A 200 5.63 -25.20 -4.98
N ARG A 201 6.38 -24.11 -4.82
CA ARG A 201 7.81 -24.16 -4.46
C ARG A 201 8.04 -24.90 -3.14
N TYR A 202 7.18 -24.67 -2.15
CA TYR A 202 7.26 -25.34 -0.85
C TYR A 202 7.03 -26.86 -0.99
N LYS A 203 6.01 -27.27 -1.77
CA LYS A 203 5.74 -28.71 -2.04
C LYS A 203 6.94 -29.39 -2.70
N VAL A 204 7.50 -28.78 -3.74
CA VAL A 204 8.68 -29.31 -4.45
C VAL A 204 9.90 -29.44 -3.54
N LYS A 205 10.15 -28.43 -2.68
CA LYS A 205 11.25 -28.49 -1.70
C LYS A 205 11.04 -29.62 -0.68
N LYS A 206 9.80 -29.81 -0.21
CA LYS A 206 9.44 -30.89 0.72
C LYS A 206 9.62 -32.28 0.10
N GLU A 207 9.18 -32.48 -1.13
CA GLU A 207 9.35 -33.75 -1.87
C GLU A 207 10.82 -34.10 -2.12
N LYS A 208 11.68 -33.10 -2.26
CA LYS A 208 13.12 -33.27 -2.44
C LYS A 208 13.89 -33.42 -1.10
N GLY A 209 13.22 -33.45 0.04
CA GLY A 209 13.85 -33.55 1.37
C GLY A 209 14.72 -32.34 1.73
N LEU A 210 14.47 -31.16 1.12
CA LEU A 210 15.23 -29.93 1.34
C LEU A 210 14.62 -29.03 2.44
N LEU A 211 13.57 -29.51 3.11
CA LEU A 211 12.90 -28.85 4.23
C LEU A 211 12.84 -29.84 5.40
N GLU A 212 13.34 -29.42 6.55
CA GLU A 212 13.13 -30.06 7.84
C GLU A 212 11.74 -29.79 8.41
#